data_a66bc6895f908efbca1e1a27189db1db
#
_entry.id   a66bc6895f908efbca1e1a27189db1db
#
_cell.length_a   1.000
_cell.length_b   1.000
_cell.length_c   1.000
_cell.angle_alpha   90.00
_cell.angle_beta   90.00
_cell.angle_gamma   90.00
#
_symmetry.space_group_name_H-M   'P 1'
#
loop_
_entity.id
_entity.type
_entity.pdbx_description
1 polymer ?
#
loop_
_entity_poly.entity_id
_entity_poly.type
_entity_poly.pdbx_seq_one_letter_code
_entity_poly.pdbx_strand_id
1 'polypeptide(L)'
;YGQIVGSIIENGRADRFIVRLCELIKHLAVDKLHIVGDLFDRGPRPDIILDLLMRHHNVDIQWGNHDVVWMGAAAGSPICICTVLKTTLAYHNHGMLEDCYGINLRHLQRMAEQFYGNDDLSIWMPHTDAARGPYTRGMLHRCAVMHKAISILMFKLECHVIDRNPDFQMQAVSYTHLTL
;
A
#
# COMPACT_ATOMS: atom_id res chain seq x y z
N TYR A 1 12.03 45.81 12.44
CA TYR A 1 11.53 44.71 11.53
C TYR A 1 11.67 45.11 10.05
N GLY A 2 11.37 46.38 9.64
CA GLY A 2 11.44 46.84 8.24
C GLY A 2 12.82 46.64 7.60
N GLN A 3 13.91 46.92 8.30
CA GLN A 3 15.27 46.70 7.82
C GLN A 3 15.62 45.23 7.57
N ILE A 4 15.09 44.33 8.44
CA ILE A 4 15.30 42.90 8.29
C ILE A 4 14.58 42.36 7.04
N VAL A 5 13.32 42.76 6.88
CA VAL A 5 12.51 42.38 5.70
C VAL A 5 13.13 42.95 4.42
N GLY A 6 13.56 44.26 4.45
CA GLY A 6 14.25 44.87 3.33
C GLY A 6 15.49 44.09 2.91
N SER A 7 16.36 43.73 3.86
CA SER A 7 17.58 42.91 3.58
C SER A 7 17.24 41.55 3.01
N ILE A 8 16.18 40.87 3.44
CA ILE A 8 15.74 39.59 2.90
C ILE A 8 15.31 39.70 1.42
N ILE A 9 14.57 40.79 1.09
CA ILE A 9 14.11 41.07 -0.28
C ILE A 9 15.30 41.40 -1.18
N GLU A 10 16.18 42.26 -0.74
CA GLU A 10 17.39 42.68 -1.49
C GLU A 10 18.33 41.52 -1.81
N ASN A 11 18.40 40.53 -0.91
CA ASN A 11 19.16 39.30 -1.11
C ASN A 11 18.44 38.22 -1.93
N GLY A 12 17.26 38.48 -2.49
CA GLY A 12 16.48 37.53 -3.29
C GLY A 12 15.98 36.31 -2.50
N ARG A 13 15.82 36.44 -1.17
CA ARG A 13 15.40 35.33 -0.28
C ARG A 13 13.97 35.42 0.20
N ALA A 14 13.17 36.30 -0.39
CA ALA A 14 11.79 36.55 0.04
C ALA A 14 10.92 35.27 0.04
N ASP A 15 10.93 34.53 -1.07
CA ASP A 15 10.12 33.31 -1.20
C ASP A 15 10.50 32.26 -0.14
N ARG A 16 11.81 32.04 0.05
CA ARG A 16 12.31 31.10 1.06
C ARG A 16 11.91 31.53 2.48
N PHE A 17 11.93 32.83 2.74
CA PHE A 17 11.51 33.37 4.04
C PHE A 17 10.01 33.16 4.29
N ILE A 18 9.17 33.42 3.26
CA ILE A 18 7.72 33.18 3.35
C ILE A 18 7.44 31.71 3.60
N VAL A 19 8.09 30.79 2.87
CA VAL A 19 7.92 29.35 3.08
C VAL A 19 8.26 28.97 4.53
N ARG A 20 9.39 29.46 5.07
CA ARG A 20 9.78 29.21 6.46
C ARG A 20 8.81 29.78 7.49
N LEU A 21 8.25 30.95 7.23
CA LEU A 21 7.20 31.50 8.09
C LEU A 21 5.93 30.65 8.06
N CYS A 22 5.51 30.18 6.88
CA CYS A 22 4.36 29.28 6.75
C CYS A 22 4.58 27.96 7.48
N GLU A 23 5.79 27.38 7.39
CA GLU A 23 6.16 26.19 8.15
C GLU A 23 6.10 26.44 9.66
N LEU A 24 6.65 27.56 10.13
CA LEU A 24 6.61 27.94 11.54
C LEU A 24 5.16 28.12 12.03
N ILE A 25 4.32 28.80 11.26
CA ILE A 25 2.90 29.00 11.60
C ILE A 25 2.19 27.64 11.71
N LYS A 26 2.42 26.73 10.76
CA LYS A 26 1.86 25.37 10.82
C LYS A 26 2.29 24.63 12.09
N HIS A 27 3.57 24.71 12.45
CA HIS A 27 4.11 24.04 13.65
C HIS A 27 3.54 24.66 14.95
N LEU A 28 3.28 25.97 14.97
CA LEU A 28 2.68 26.64 16.12
C LEU A 28 1.16 26.40 16.21
N ALA A 29 0.49 26.24 15.07
CA ALA A 29 -0.95 26.00 15.02
C ALA A 29 -1.33 24.55 15.35
N VAL A 30 -0.45 23.59 14.98
CA VAL A 30 -0.64 22.14 15.22
C VAL A 30 0.52 21.65 16.05
N ASP A 31 0.35 21.60 17.36
CA ASP A 31 1.38 21.13 18.29
C ASP A 31 1.61 19.63 18.15
N LYS A 32 0.55 18.84 18.04
CA LYS A 32 0.61 17.39 17.86
C LYS A 32 -0.36 16.93 16.79
N LEU A 33 0.13 16.16 15.84
CA LEU A 33 -0.67 15.50 14.81
C LEU A 33 -0.87 14.03 15.20
N HIS A 34 -2.12 13.62 15.40
CA HIS A 34 -2.49 12.24 15.67
C HIS A 34 -3.11 11.61 14.44
N ILE A 35 -2.52 10.53 13.94
CA ILE A 35 -3.00 9.77 12.79
C ILE A 35 -3.70 8.51 13.30
N VAL A 36 -4.93 8.29 12.83
CA VAL A 36 -5.77 7.17 13.31
C VAL A 36 -5.55 5.86 12.55
N GLY A 37 -4.55 5.81 11.67
CA GLY A 37 -4.16 4.59 10.95
C GLY A 37 -4.75 4.44 9.55
N ASP A 38 -4.57 3.24 8.99
CA ASP A 38 -4.94 2.85 7.62
C ASP A 38 -4.35 3.74 6.51
N LEU A 39 -3.09 4.16 6.72
CA LEU A 39 -2.31 4.90 5.71
C LEU A 39 -2.11 4.10 4.43
N PHE A 40 -2.05 2.77 4.57
CA PHE A 40 -1.83 1.80 3.48
C PHE A 40 -3.10 1.11 3.01
N ASP A 41 -4.30 1.61 3.28
CA ASP A 41 -5.53 0.98 2.75
C ASP A 41 -5.50 1.11 1.21
N ARG A 42 -6.20 1.84 0.54
CA ARG A 42 -6.28 1.84 -0.93
C ARG A 42 -5.82 3.15 -1.57
N GLY A 43 -5.11 3.98 -0.81
CA GLY A 43 -4.57 5.25 -1.27
C GLY A 43 -3.49 5.06 -2.36
N PRO A 44 -3.39 5.99 -3.32
CA PRO A 44 -2.46 5.85 -4.44
C PRO A 44 -1.01 6.19 -4.08
N ARG A 45 -0.77 6.98 -3.04
CA ARG A 45 0.55 7.51 -2.69
C ARG A 45 0.80 7.57 -1.17
N PRO A 46 0.81 6.42 -0.46
CA PRO A 46 1.13 6.38 0.97
C PRO A 46 2.56 6.83 1.27
N ASP A 47 3.49 6.67 0.34
CA ASP A 47 4.87 7.13 0.39
C ASP A 47 4.96 8.64 0.65
N ILE A 48 4.21 9.46 -0.10
CA ILE A 48 4.20 10.92 0.08
C ILE A 48 3.64 11.29 1.45
N ILE A 49 2.58 10.61 1.91
CA ILE A 49 1.99 10.87 3.22
C ILE A 49 3.01 10.58 4.32
N LEU A 50 3.69 9.43 4.26
CA LEU A 50 4.73 9.06 5.23
C LEU A 50 5.88 10.07 5.23
N ASP A 51 6.36 10.49 4.06
CA ASP A 51 7.41 11.49 3.95
C ASP A 51 7.02 12.83 4.58
N LEU A 52 5.76 13.24 4.44
CA LEU A 52 5.25 14.45 5.09
C LEU A 52 5.15 14.29 6.61
N LEU A 53 4.67 13.13 7.08
CA LEU A 53 4.59 12.81 8.51
C LEU A 53 5.96 12.77 9.16
N MET A 54 6.95 12.16 8.52
CA MET A 54 8.33 12.10 9.00
C MET A 54 8.99 13.48 9.14
N ARG A 55 8.51 14.47 8.41
CA ARG A 55 8.99 15.87 8.50
C ARG A 55 8.22 16.72 9.49
N HIS A 56 7.10 16.22 9.99
CA HIS A 56 6.31 16.95 10.99
C HIS A 56 6.99 16.86 12.37
N HIS A 57 6.99 17.94 13.12
CA HIS A 57 7.76 18.06 14.37
C HIS A 57 7.25 17.15 15.50
N ASN A 58 5.97 16.79 15.51
CA ASN A 58 5.37 15.99 16.56
C ASN A 58 4.20 15.17 16.00
N VAL A 59 4.44 13.89 15.72
CA VAL A 59 3.47 12.96 15.14
C VAL A 59 3.31 11.75 16.04
N ASP A 60 2.08 11.37 16.25
CA ASP A 60 1.70 10.11 16.89
C ASP A 60 0.81 9.31 15.93
N ILE A 61 1.13 8.06 15.72
CA ILE A 61 0.45 7.19 14.75
C ILE A 61 -0.15 5.99 15.48
N GLN A 62 -1.46 5.86 15.40
CA GLN A 62 -2.15 4.62 15.72
C GLN A 62 -2.20 3.77 14.46
N TRP A 63 -1.91 2.47 14.57
CA TRP A 63 -1.87 1.58 13.43
C TRP A 63 -3.25 1.01 13.12
N GLY A 64 -3.67 1.11 11.86
CA GLY A 64 -4.80 0.38 11.32
C GLY A 64 -4.40 -1.06 10.95
N ASN A 65 -5.38 -1.89 10.61
CA ASN A 65 -5.12 -3.28 10.23
C ASN A 65 -4.29 -3.38 8.94
N HIS A 66 -4.48 -2.47 7.97
CA HIS A 66 -3.66 -2.42 6.76
C HIS A 66 -2.21 -2.07 7.07
N ASP A 67 -1.97 -1.11 7.97
CA ASP A 67 -0.62 -0.70 8.36
C ASP A 67 0.15 -1.85 8.99
N VAL A 68 -0.50 -2.61 9.90
CA VAL A 68 0.11 -3.79 10.55
C VAL A 68 0.50 -4.86 9.53
N VAL A 69 -0.34 -5.10 8.52
CA VAL A 69 -0.03 -6.05 7.44
C VAL A 69 1.16 -5.57 6.61
N TRP A 70 1.24 -4.28 6.30
CA TRP A 70 2.38 -3.71 5.58
C TRP A 70 3.67 -3.75 6.41
N MET A 71 3.60 -3.49 7.72
CA MET A 71 4.74 -3.64 8.63
C MET A 71 5.23 -5.09 8.66
N GLY A 72 4.30 -6.06 8.73
CA GLY A 72 4.63 -7.48 8.66
C GLY A 72 5.27 -7.87 7.33
N ALA A 73 4.79 -7.32 6.21
CA ALA A 73 5.39 -7.53 4.90
C ALA A 73 6.81 -6.94 4.82
N ALA A 74 7.02 -5.73 5.33
CA ALA A 74 8.33 -5.09 5.41
C ALA A 74 9.31 -5.87 6.30
N ALA A 75 8.81 -6.52 7.35
CA ALA A 75 9.58 -7.41 8.22
C ALA A 75 9.86 -8.80 7.59
N GLY A 76 9.38 -9.06 6.36
CA GLY A 76 9.63 -10.30 5.63
C GLY A 76 8.65 -11.43 5.92
N SER A 77 7.50 -11.18 6.55
CA SER A 77 6.46 -12.20 6.72
C SER A 77 5.84 -12.60 5.38
N PRO A 78 5.99 -13.88 4.93
CA PRO A 78 5.47 -14.29 3.63
C PRO A 78 3.95 -14.14 3.51
N ILE A 79 3.20 -14.39 4.57
CA ILE A 79 1.74 -14.23 4.58
C ILE A 79 1.36 -12.75 4.44
N CYS A 80 2.02 -11.86 5.17
CA CYS A 80 1.77 -10.42 5.07
C CYS A 80 2.12 -9.91 3.68
N ILE A 81 3.22 -10.38 3.06
CA ILE A 81 3.58 -10.06 1.67
C ILE A 81 2.46 -10.50 0.72
N CYS A 82 1.98 -11.73 0.85
CA CYS A 82 0.86 -12.23 0.03
C CYS A 82 -0.41 -11.42 0.25
N THR A 83 -0.71 -11.02 1.49
CA THR A 83 -1.89 -10.22 1.83
C THR A 83 -1.82 -8.83 1.21
N VAL A 84 -0.67 -8.15 1.27
CA VAL A 84 -0.45 -6.87 0.59
C VAL A 84 -0.65 -7.01 -0.92
N LEU A 85 -0.01 -8.00 -1.54
CA LEU A 85 -0.13 -8.25 -2.98
C LEU A 85 -1.56 -8.57 -3.39
N LYS A 86 -2.25 -9.45 -2.65
CA LYS A 86 -3.65 -9.80 -2.88
C LYS A 86 -4.54 -8.57 -2.83
N THR A 87 -4.41 -7.76 -1.78
CA THR A 87 -5.24 -6.56 -1.61
C THR A 87 -4.99 -5.54 -2.71
N THR A 88 -3.73 -5.25 -3.05
CA THR A 88 -3.40 -4.30 -4.11
C THR A 88 -3.87 -4.77 -5.49
N LEU A 89 -3.85 -6.07 -5.76
CA LEU A 89 -4.39 -6.65 -6.99
C LEU A 89 -5.92 -6.63 -6.99
N ALA A 90 -6.57 -6.99 -5.88
CA ALA A 90 -8.03 -6.98 -5.77
C ALA A 90 -8.65 -5.60 -6.04
N TYR A 91 -7.93 -4.51 -5.75
CA TYR A 91 -8.37 -3.13 -5.99
C TYR A 91 -7.67 -2.45 -7.16
N HIS A 92 -6.99 -3.21 -8.00
CA HIS A 92 -6.22 -2.71 -9.15
C HIS A 92 -5.26 -1.56 -8.79
N ASN A 93 -4.66 -1.63 -7.59
CA ASN A 93 -3.75 -0.62 -7.06
C ASN A 93 -2.28 -1.08 -7.03
N HIS A 94 -1.96 -2.20 -7.70
CA HIS A 94 -0.63 -2.81 -7.66
C HIS A 94 0.45 -1.97 -8.36
N GLY A 95 0.08 -1.04 -9.26
CA GLY A 95 1.02 -0.10 -9.86
C GLY A 95 1.74 0.78 -8.82
N MET A 96 1.09 1.09 -7.70
CA MET A 96 1.69 1.80 -6.57
C MET A 96 2.93 1.08 -6.01
N LEU A 97 2.95 -0.26 -6.04
CA LEU A 97 4.11 -1.04 -5.58
C LEU A 97 5.35 -0.79 -6.45
N GLU A 98 5.18 -0.65 -7.77
CA GLU A 98 6.25 -0.35 -8.70
C GLU A 98 6.64 1.13 -8.64
N ASP A 99 5.66 2.02 -8.68
CA ASP A 99 5.87 3.47 -8.76
C ASP A 99 6.45 4.07 -7.48
N CYS A 100 6.00 3.61 -6.29
CA CYS A 100 6.42 4.16 -5.01
C CYS A 100 7.57 3.39 -4.36
N TYR A 101 7.65 2.07 -4.60
CA TYR A 101 8.57 1.19 -3.88
C TYR A 101 9.51 0.39 -4.80
N GLY A 102 9.40 0.51 -6.12
CA GLY A 102 10.23 -0.21 -7.09
C GLY A 102 10.00 -1.73 -7.10
N ILE A 103 8.88 -2.21 -6.57
CA ILE A 103 8.56 -3.63 -6.48
C ILE A 103 7.98 -4.11 -7.80
N ASN A 104 8.75 -4.91 -8.54
CA ASN A 104 8.37 -5.39 -9.86
C ASN A 104 7.63 -6.73 -9.79
N LEU A 105 6.43 -6.78 -10.35
CA LEU A 105 5.56 -7.96 -10.34
C LEU A 105 5.67 -8.86 -11.58
N ARG A 106 6.64 -8.64 -12.49
CA ARG A 106 6.77 -9.44 -13.74
C ARG A 106 6.96 -10.92 -13.49
N HIS A 107 7.68 -11.30 -12.45
CA HIS A 107 7.87 -12.72 -12.12
C HIS A 107 6.56 -13.36 -11.66
N LEU A 108 5.80 -12.66 -10.80
CA LEU A 108 4.46 -13.10 -10.39
C LEU A 108 3.54 -13.20 -11.61
N GLN A 109 3.52 -12.20 -12.50
CA GLN A 109 2.70 -12.21 -13.70
C GLN A 109 3.01 -13.42 -14.59
N ARG A 110 4.29 -13.67 -14.89
CA ARG A 110 4.69 -14.80 -15.75
C ARG A 110 4.29 -16.15 -15.15
N MET A 111 4.52 -16.35 -13.87
CA MET A 111 4.12 -17.55 -13.16
C MET A 111 2.61 -17.71 -13.16
N ALA A 112 1.87 -16.65 -12.85
CA ALA A 112 0.42 -16.68 -12.81
C ALA A 112 -0.20 -17.01 -14.17
N GLU A 113 0.27 -16.38 -15.25
CA GLU A 113 -0.16 -16.68 -16.63
C GLU A 113 0.13 -18.14 -17.02
N GLN A 114 1.27 -18.68 -16.63
CA GLN A 114 1.65 -20.07 -16.94
C GLN A 114 0.71 -21.07 -16.28
N PHE A 115 0.29 -20.85 -15.03
CA PHE A 115 -0.49 -21.82 -14.26
C PHE A 115 -2.00 -21.58 -14.31
N TYR A 116 -2.44 -20.32 -14.47
CA TYR A 116 -3.84 -19.92 -14.31
C TYR A 116 -4.39 -19.08 -15.47
N GLY A 117 -3.62 -18.88 -16.54
CA GLY A 117 -4.01 -17.97 -17.63
C GLY A 117 -5.26 -18.41 -18.39
N ASN A 118 -5.60 -19.69 -18.37
CA ASN A 118 -6.77 -20.26 -19.06
C ASN A 118 -7.94 -20.59 -18.11
N ASP A 119 -7.81 -20.28 -16.83
CA ASP A 119 -8.82 -20.58 -15.82
C ASP A 119 -10.00 -19.62 -15.89
N ASP A 120 -11.11 -20.01 -15.26
CA ASP A 120 -12.17 -19.04 -14.94
C ASP A 120 -11.68 -18.06 -13.87
N LEU A 121 -11.64 -16.78 -14.24
CA LEU A 121 -11.17 -15.69 -13.42
C LEU A 121 -12.32 -14.80 -12.91
N SER A 122 -13.56 -15.19 -13.09
CA SER A 122 -14.73 -14.35 -12.79
C SER A 122 -14.74 -13.82 -11.37
N ILE A 123 -14.41 -14.67 -10.39
CA ILE A 123 -14.37 -14.31 -8.95
C ILE A 123 -13.10 -13.54 -8.55
N TRP A 124 -12.09 -13.50 -9.43
CA TRP A 124 -10.80 -12.85 -9.19
C TRP A 124 -10.67 -11.49 -9.85
N MET A 125 -11.72 -11.07 -10.58
CA MET A 125 -11.71 -9.77 -11.26
C MET A 125 -11.53 -8.65 -10.24
N PRO A 126 -10.62 -7.70 -10.54
CA PRO A 126 -10.36 -6.61 -9.61
C PRO A 126 -11.53 -5.62 -9.54
N HIS A 127 -11.71 -5.03 -8.38
CA HIS A 127 -12.57 -3.86 -8.23
C HIS A 127 -11.95 -2.68 -8.98
N THR A 128 -12.71 -2.07 -9.87
CA THR A 128 -12.27 -0.92 -10.67
C THR A 128 -12.93 0.35 -10.17
N ASP A 129 -12.16 1.44 -10.18
CA ASP A 129 -12.65 2.77 -9.88
C ASP A 129 -12.57 3.64 -11.13
N ALA A 130 -13.71 4.11 -11.62
CA ALA A 130 -13.79 4.95 -12.81
C ALA A 130 -12.94 6.23 -12.71
N ALA A 131 -12.70 6.74 -11.50
CA ALA A 131 -11.85 7.91 -11.28
C ALA A 131 -10.35 7.64 -11.55
N ARG A 132 -9.94 6.36 -11.60
CA ARG A 132 -8.53 5.98 -11.83
C ARG A 132 -8.19 5.74 -13.30
N GLY A 133 -9.13 5.97 -14.21
CA GLY A 133 -8.93 5.95 -15.65
C GLY A 133 -9.52 4.74 -16.36
N PRO A 134 -9.34 4.66 -17.68
CA PRO A 134 -9.87 3.56 -18.49
C PRO A 134 -9.08 2.27 -18.24
N TYR A 135 -9.78 1.17 -18.04
CA TYR A 135 -9.22 -0.16 -17.90
C TYR A 135 -9.41 -0.97 -19.18
N THR A 136 -8.33 -1.53 -19.72
CA THR A 136 -8.44 -2.46 -20.83
C THR A 136 -8.74 -3.88 -20.33
N ARG A 137 -9.41 -4.68 -21.16
CA ARG A 137 -9.67 -6.09 -20.84
C ARG A 137 -8.39 -6.87 -20.52
N GLY A 138 -7.31 -6.58 -21.25
CA GLY A 138 -6.01 -7.23 -21.00
C GLY A 138 -5.38 -6.83 -19.65
N MET A 139 -5.55 -5.58 -19.22
CA MET A 139 -5.07 -5.15 -17.88
C MET A 139 -5.83 -5.88 -16.78
N LEU A 140 -7.17 -5.94 -16.89
CA LEU A 140 -8.00 -6.61 -15.90
C LEU A 140 -7.72 -8.12 -15.85
N HIS A 141 -7.54 -8.76 -17.00
CA HIS A 141 -7.18 -10.18 -17.08
C HIS A 141 -5.86 -10.46 -16.37
N ARG A 142 -4.80 -9.73 -16.71
CA ARG A 142 -3.47 -9.91 -16.03
C ARG A 142 -3.57 -9.69 -14.53
N CYS A 143 -4.32 -8.70 -14.09
CA CYS A 143 -4.55 -8.45 -12.68
C CYS A 143 -5.27 -9.63 -12.00
N ALA A 144 -6.35 -10.14 -12.62
CA ALA A 144 -7.13 -11.26 -12.12
C ALA A 144 -6.31 -12.56 -12.02
N VAL A 145 -5.47 -12.84 -13.01
CA VAL A 145 -4.58 -14.03 -12.99
C VAL A 145 -3.58 -13.94 -11.84
N MET A 146 -2.94 -12.79 -11.64
CA MET A 146 -2.04 -12.57 -10.51
C MET A 146 -2.78 -12.62 -9.17
N HIS A 147 -4.00 -12.04 -9.09
CA HIS A 147 -4.84 -12.08 -7.90
C HIS A 147 -5.16 -13.52 -7.48
N LYS A 148 -5.58 -14.38 -8.44
CA LYS A 148 -5.79 -15.80 -8.20
C LYS A 148 -4.52 -16.48 -7.67
N ALA A 149 -3.41 -16.32 -8.37
CA ALA A 149 -2.15 -16.97 -8.03
C ALA A 149 -1.69 -16.63 -6.60
N ILE A 150 -1.69 -15.33 -6.25
CA ILE A 150 -1.22 -14.89 -4.93
C ILE A 150 -2.19 -15.30 -3.81
N SER A 151 -3.50 -15.33 -4.09
CA SER A 151 -4.49 -15.79 -3.12
C SER A 151 -4.32 -17.27 -2.79
N ILE A 152 -4.10 -18.12 -3.79
CA ILE A 152 -3.83 -19.54 -3.58
C ILE A 152 -2.54 -19.74 -2.76
N LEU A 153 -1.48 -18.98 -3.09
CA LEU A 153 -0.23 -19.04 -2.32
C LEU A 153 -0.43 -18.60 -0.87
N MET A 154 -1.17 -17.52 -0.65
CA MET A 154 -1.51 -17.03 0.69
C MET A 154 -2.23 -18.10 1.51
N PHE A 155 -3.28 -18.71 0.97
CA PHE A 155 -4.01 -19.77 1.67
C PHE A 155 -3.13 -20.98 2.02
N LYS A 156 -2.22 -21.38 1.13
CA LYS A 156 -1.25 -22.46 1.44
C LYS A 156 -0.34 -22.09 2.61
N LEU A 157 0.12 -20.85 2.66
CA LEU A 157 0.95 -20.36 3.77
C LEU A 157 0.16 -20.26 5.08
N GLU A 158 -1.09 -19.81 5.02
CA GLU A 158 -1.98 -19.75 6.18
C GLU A 158 -2.21 -21.14 6.77
N CYS A 159 -2.47 -22.15 5.95
CA CYS A 159 -2.61 -23.52 6.42
C CYS A 159 -1.35 -24.02 7.16
N HIS A 160 -0.18 -23.75 6.59
CA HIS A 160 1.08 -24.13 7.25
C HIS A 160 1.26 -23.44 8.61
N VAL A 161 0.77 -22.21 8.77
CA VAL A 161 0.82 -21.52 10.08
C VAL A 161 -0.18 -22.11 11.05
N ILE A 162 -1.40 -22.40 10.62
CA ILE A 162 -2.43 -23.05 11.44
C ILE A 162 -1.94 -24.42 11.93
N ASP A 163 -1.40 -25.23 11.03
CA ASP A 163 -0.88 -26.57 11.36
C ASP A 163 0.26 -26.55 12.39
N ARG A 164 1.08 -25.49 12.37
CA ARG A 164 2.21 -25.32 13.33
C ARG A 164 1.76 -24.72 14.67
N ASN A 165 0.56 -24.16 14.74
CA ASN A 165 0.06 -23.47 15.94
C ASN A 165 -1.33 -24.02 16.32
N PRO A 166 -1.42 -25.27 16.83
CA PRO A 166 -2.70 -25.89 17.19
C PRO A 166 -3.46 -25.10 18.26
N ASP A 167 -2.76 -24.29 19.05
CA ASP A 167 -3.36 -23.44 20.09
C ASP A 167 -4.27 -22.33 19.52
N PHE A 168 -4.16 -22.02 18.22
CA PHE A 168 -5.05 -21.05 17.55
C PHE A 168 -6.49 -21.56 17.44
N GLN A 169 -6.71 -22.88 17.61
CA GLN A 169 -8.04 -23.53 17.47
C GLN A 169 -8.75 -23.16 16.15
N MET A 170 -7.99 -22.90 15.11
CA MET A 170 -8.48 -22.58 13.77
C MET A 170 -8.48 -23.82 12.90
N GLN A 171 -9.49 -23.93 12.03
CA GLN A 171 -9.48 -24.95 10.98
C GLN A 171 -8.95 -24.33 9.69
N ALA A 172 -8.00 -25.00 9.05
CA ALA A 172 -7.54 -24.59 7.73
C ALA A 172 -8.71 -24.64 6.74
N VAL A 173 -8.87 -23.57 5.95
CA VAL A 173 -9.88 -23.56 4.89
C VAL A 173 -9.53 -24.65 3.88
N SER A 174 -10.45 -25.57 3.63
CA SER A 174 -10.23 -26.66 2.69
C SER A 174 -10.02 -26.12 1.28
N TYR A 175 -8.86 -26.39 0.66
CA TYR A 175 -8.52 -26.00 -0.72
C TYR A 175 -9.42 -26.60 -1.80
N THR A 176 -10.20 -27.62 -1.45
CA THR A 176 -11.04 -28.35 -2.40
C THR A 176 -12.06 -27.48 -3.14
N HIS A 177 -12.38 -26.30 -2.62
CA HIS A 177 -13.28 -25.34 -3.26
C HIS A 177 -12.58 -24.27 -4.13
N LEU A 178 -11.25 -24.21 -4.09
CA LEU A 178 -10.47 -23.20 -4.81
C LEU A 178 -9.66 -23.76 -5.99
N THR A 179 -9.65 -25.09 -6.15
CA THR A 179 -8.90 -25.81 -7.20
C THR A 179 -9.79 -26.49 -8.23
N LEU A 180 -11.10 -26.23 -8.22
CA LEU A 180 -12.03 -26.68 -9.27
C LEU A 180 -12.26 -25.59 -10.28
#